data_d7fac69c9f37267658b2d4561e94bfb0
#
_entry.id   d7fac69c9f37267658b2d4561e94bfb0
#
_cell.length_a   1.000
_cell.length_b   1.000
_cell.length_c   1.000
_cell.angle_alpha   90.00
_cell.angle_beta   90.00
_cell.angle_gamma   90.00
#
_symmetry.space_group_name_H-M   'P 1'
#
loop_
_entity.id
_entity.type
_entity.pdbx_description
1 polymer ?
#
loop_
_entity_poly.entity_id
_entity_poly.type
_entity_poly.pdbx_seq_one_letter_code
_entity_poly.pdbx_strand_id
1 'polypeptide(L)'
;MIGDLLKGFNASFGDLLTSTEAGQGTIKDNMDDLCDILEDEILKSKASEDEKKALLKKLRTFCNTETNIMLVGATGCGKSSTINALFAVSEECKDIEEEEYLEEDQPQKTYVEIAKVGSKADPETKDIEKYRIGNLILWDTPGLGDGTEIDEHHKEVITELLRKEDEEGKALIDLVLVILDGSTKDLGTSYKILNDVIIPELKNDTSRILVALNQADIAMKTGRHWDYEKNEPDEILIQFLEEKVQSIKNRIKEDSDLDISPVYYCAGYMEESGDVVHPYNLSKLLYYIMQSLPAQKRVAIMEGINTDSDHYEYNDEEENYNEEIKDSFYDSFDYISDGVDTGVEVGGTILGIPGAIIGGFLGGFVGCIKSILDSIF
;
A
#
# COMPACT_ATOMS: atom_id res chain seq x y z
N MET A 1 -11.97 -21.45 -33.21
CA MET A 1 -12.42 -21.66 -31.81
C MET A 1 -11.47 -21.02 -30.80
N ILE A 2 -10.18 -21.42 -30.69
CA ILE A 2 -9.17 -20.73 -29.82
C ILE A 2 -8.96 -19.29 -30.29
N GLY A 3 -8.84 -19.07 -31.62
CA GLY A 3 -8.67 -17.74 -32.19
C GLY A 3 -9.88 -16.82 -32.05
N ASP A 4 -11.08 -17.36 -31.85
CA ASP A 4 -12.29 -16.56 -31.67
C ASP A 4 -12.49 -16.19 -30.18
N LEU A 5 -12.08 -17.06 -29.26
CA LEU A 5 -11.97 -16.78 -27.81
C LEU A 5 -10.96 -15.68 -27.54
N LEU A 6 -9.74 -15.79 -28.08
CA LEU A 6 -8.70 -14.78 -27.96
C LEU A 6 -9.10 -13.44 -28.62
N LYS A 7 -9.89 -13.46 -29.71
CA LYS A 7 -10.43 -12.23 -30.30
C LYS A 7 -11.51 -11.58 -29.44
N GLY A 8 -12.40 -12.39 -28.85
CA GLY A 8 -13.42 -11.89 -27.93
C GLY A 8 -12.78 -11.25 -26.69
N PHE A 9 -11.80 -11.93 -26.09
CA PHE A 9 -11.01 -11.42 -24.97
C PHE A 9 -10.27 -10.14 -25.33
N ASN A 10 -9.50 -10.14 -26.44
CA ASN A 10 -8.77 -8.95 -26.88
C ASN A 10 -9.70 -7.75 -27.21
N ALA A 11 -10.95 -8.00 -27.61
CA ALA A 11 -11.93 -6.94 -27.84
C ALA A 11 -12.44 -6.35 -26.53
N SER A 12 -12.90 -7.20 -25.59
CA SER A 12 -13.34 -6.75 -24.25
C SER A 12 -12.20 -6.09 -23.47
N PHE A 13 -11.00 -6.60 -23.67
CA PHE A 13 -9.78 -6.08 -23.07
C PHE A 13 -9.31 -4.77 -23.74
N GLY A 14 -9.47 -4.63 -25.05
CA GLY A 14 -9.25 -3.38 -25.76
C GLY A 14 -10.21 -2.27 -25.32
N ASP A 15 -11.46 -2.63 -25.00
CA ASP A 15 -12.45 -1.71 -24.46
C ASP A 15 -12.08 -1.27 -23.04
N LEU A 16 -11.54 -2.17 -22.20
CA LEU A 16 -11.04 -1.88 -20.87
C LEU A 16 -9.82 -0.93 -20.91
N LEU A 17 -8.84 -1.21 -21.79
CA LEU A 17 -7.67 -0.34 -22.00
C LEU A 17 -8.08 1.06 -22.47
N THR A 18 -9.03 1.15 -23.41
CA THR A 18 -9.51 2.45 -23.91
C THR A 18 -10.29 3.23 -22.86
N SER A 19 -10.97 2.56 -21.91
CA SER A 19 -11.63 3.21 -20.79
C SER A 19 -10.62 3.78 -19.77
N THR A 20 -9.51 3.09 -19.54
CA THR A 20 -8.41 3.54 -18.67
C THR A 20 -7.67 4.73 -19.28
N GLU A 21 -7.34 4.67 -20.57
CA GLU A 21 -6.72 5.80 -21.31
C GLU A 21 -7.65 7.03 -21.41
N ALA A 22 -8.97 6.81 -21.36
CA ALA A 22 -9.94 7.90 -21.34
C ALA A 22 -10.20 8.49 -19.93
N GLY A 23 -9.50 8.01 -18.88
CA GLY A 23 -9.69 8.48 -17.50
C GLY A 23 -11.06 8.12 -16.91
N GLN A 24 -11.71 7.09 -17.43
CA GLN A 24 -13.00 6.58 -16.94
C GLN A 24 -12.76 5.31 -16.12
N GLY A 25 -13.03 5.38 -14.83
CA GLY A 25 -12.88 4.27 -13.89
C GLY A 25 -11.63 4.35 -13.02
N THR A 26 -11.71 3.79 -11.84
CA THR A 26 -10.57 3.64 -10.92
C THR A 26 -9.79 2.37 -11.25
N ILE A 27 -8.57 2.23 -10.74
CA ILE A 27 -7.81 0.96 -10.86
C ILE A 27 -8.61 -0.19 -10.26
N LYS A 28 -9.33 0.06 -9.15
CA LYS A 28 -10.23 -0.89 -8.52
C LYS A 28 -11.32 -1.39 -9.49
N ASP A 29 -12.04 -0.47 -10.14
CA ASP A 29 -13.12 -0.84 -11.06
C ASP A 29 -12.58 -1.72 -12.20
N ASN A 30 -11.38 -1.40 -12.70
CA ASN A 30 -10.70 -2.19 -13.73
C ASN A 30 -10.27 -3.58 -13.21
N MET A 31 -9.88 -3.71 -11.93
CA MET A 31 -9.52 -4.99 -11.32
C MET A 31 -10.74 -5.88 -11.09
N ASP A 32 -11.85 -5.32 -10.63
CA ASP A 32 -13.12 -6.03 -10.45
C ASP A 32 -13.65 -6.56 -11.80
N ASP A 33 -13.70 -5.69 -12.81
CA ASP A 33 -14.09 -6.07 -14.18
C ASP A 33 -13.20 -7.18 -14.74
N LEU A 34 -11.92 -7.12 -14.47
CA LEU A 34 -10.95 -8.09 -14.94
C LEU A 34 -11.10 -9.44 -14.24
N CYS A 35 -11.35 -9.46 -12.94
CA CYS A 35 -11.66 -10.67 -12.20
C CYS A 35 -12.94 -11.33 -12.72
N ASP A 36 -13.97 -10.54 -13.02
CA ASP A 36 -15.24 -11.03 -13.61
C ASP A 36 -15.04 -11.62 -15.01
N ILE A 37 -14.26 -10.96 -15.86
CA ILE A 37 -13.90 -11.46 -17.19
C ILE A 37 -13.17 -12.81 -17.09
N LEU A 38 -12.18 -12.92 -16.18
CA LEU A 38 -11.44 -14.17 -15.99
C LEU A 38 -12.32 -15.29 -15.43
N GLU A 39 -13.22 -14.99 -14.50
CA GLU A 39 -14.19 -15.95 -13.96
C GLU A 39 -15.11 -16.48 -15.08
N ASP A 40 -15.66 -15.59 -15.89
CA ASP A 40 -16.51 -15.91 -17.03
C ASP A 40 -15.80 -16.82 -18.04
N GLU A 41 -14.54 -16.54 -18.34
CA GLU A 41 -13.77 -17.34 -19.30
C GLU A 41 -13.37 -18.72 -18.74
N ILE A 42 -13.05 -18.81 -17.45
CA ILE A 42 -12.86 -20.11 -16.79
C ILE A 42 -14.14 -20.95 -16.89
N LEU A 43 -15.30 -20.35 -16.63
CA LEU A 43 -16.61 -21.03 -16.71
C LEU A 43 -16.94 -21.51 -18.14
N LYS A 44 -16.63 -20.69 -19.16
CA LYS A 44 -16.86 -21.03 -20.59
C LYS A 44 -15.83 -22.02 -21.15
N SER A 45 -14.70 -22.23 -20.45
CA SER A 45 -13.63 -23.13 -20.90
C SER A 45 -14.09 -24.59 -20.99
N LYS A 46 -13.32 -25.41 -21.69
CA LYS A 46 -13.54 -26.85 -21.80
C LYS A 46 -12.90 -27.68 -20.70
N ALA A 47 -12.40 -27.03 -19.64
CA ALA A 47 -11.85 -27.70 -18.47
C ALA A 47 -12.90 -28.58 -17.79
N SER A 48 -12.46 -29.62 -17.11
CA SER A 48 -13.33 -30.40 -16.24
C SER A 48 -13.90 -29.55 -15.10
N GLU A 49 -15.01 -29.94 -14.52
CA GLU A 49 -15.64 -29.20 -13.43
C GLU A 49 -14.71 -29.07 -12.18
N ASP A 50 -13.88 -30.09 -11.93
CA ASP A 50 -12.93 -30.06 -10.81
C ASP A 50 -11.80 -29.05 -11.06
N GLU A 51 -11.32 -28.97 -12.29
CA GLU A 51 -10.31 -28.00 -12.72
C GLU A 51 -10.85 -26.56 -12.68
N LYS A 52 -12.05 -26.34 -13.22
CA LYS A 52 -12.74 -25.04 -13.12
C LYS A 52 -12.87 -24.60 -11.67
N LYS A 53 -13.32 -25.50 -10.81
CA LYS A 53 -13.48 -25.21 -9.37
C LYS A 53 -12.17 -24.83 -8.71
N ALA A 54 -11.08 -25.52 -9.05
CA ALA A 54 -9.75 -25.21 -8.50
C ALA A 54 -9.23 -23.83 -8.99
N LEU A 55 -9.40 -23.53 -10.30
CA LEU A 55 -9.02 -22.25 -10.88
C LEU A 55 -9.85 -21.09 -10.31
N LEU A 56 -11.18 -21.27 -10.24
CA LEU A 56 -12.07 -20.26 -9.65
C LEU A 56 -11.75 -20.00 -8.18
N LYS A 57 -11.39 -21.03 -7.42
CA LYS A 57 -10.97 -20.85 -6.02
C LYS A 57 -9.72 -19.99 -5.94
N LYS A 58 -8.71 -20.24 -6.79
CA LYS A 58 -7.47 -19.45 -6.81
C LYS A 58 -7.72 -18.01 -7.24
N LEU A 59 -8.46 -17.82 -8.34
CA LEU A 59 -8.83 -16.49 -8.82
C LEU A 59 -9.55 -15.69 -7.74
N ARG A 60 -10.57 -16.26 -7.10
CA ARG A 60 -11.30 -15.59 -6.02
C ARG A 60 -10.44 -15.30 -4.81
N THR A 61 -9.52 -16.20 -4.44
CA THR A 61 -8.55 -15.92 -3.38
C THR A 61 -7.71 -14.71 -3.74
N PHE A 62 -7.21 -14.63 -4.96
CA PHE A 62 -6.41 -13.52 -5.44
C PHE A 62 -7.19 -12.19 -5.46
N CYS A 63 -8.39 -12.20 -6.07
CA CYS A 63 -9.23 -11.01 -6.21
C CYS A 63 -9.81 -10.49 -4.88
N ASN A 64 -9.84 -11.32 -3.83
CA ASN A 64 -10.45 -10.97 -2.54
C ASN A 64 -9.45 -11.02 -1.37
N THR A 65 -8.15 -11.05 -1.65
CA THR A 65 -7.15 -11.05 -0.57
C THR A 65 -6.97 -9.63 -0.02
N GLU A 66 -7.53 -9.39 1.15
CA GLU A 66 -7.37 -8.11 1.85
C GLU A 66 -5.95 -7.91 2.36
N THR A 67 -5.47 -6.68 2.31
CA THR A 67 -4.19 -6.25 2.87
C THR A 67 -4.41 -5.11 3.84
N ASN A 68 -4.00 -5.33 5.09
CA ASN A 68 -4.21 -4.41 6.19
C ASN A 68 -2.87 -3.76 6.60
N ILE A 69 -2.76 -2.45 6.42
CA ILE A 69 -1.58 -1.65 6.82
C ILE A 69 -1.98 -0.70 7.93
N MET A 70 -1.29 -0.78 9.05
CA MET A 70 -1.50 0.13 10.18
C MET A 70 -0.37 1.16 10.24
N LEU A 71 -0.73 2.45 10.29
CA LEU A 71 0.19 3.56 10.43
C LEU A 71 0.22 4.00 11.90
N VAL A 72 1.43 4.07 12.47
CA VAL A 72 1.66 4.42 13.89
C VAL A 72 2.77 5.46 13.97
N GLY A 73 2.64 6.43 14.89
CA GLY A 73 3.65 7.45 15.11
C GLY A 73 3.17 8.58 16.01
N ALA A 74 4.05 9.51 16.32
CA ALA A 74 3.72 10.68 17.13
C ALA A 74 2.71 11.59 16.42
N THR A 75 2.04 12.44 17.19
CA THR A 75 1.20 13.53 16.64
C THR A 75 2.06 14.43 15.76
N GLY A 76 1.57 14.76 14.56
CA GLY A 76 2.26 15.63 13.60
C GLY A 76 3.42 14.98 12.84
N CYS A 77 3.71 13.68 12.99
CA CYS A 77 4.76 13.01 12.21
C CYS A 77 4.39 12.77 10.74
N GLY A 78 3.15 13.03 10.33
CA GLY A 78 2.68 12.96 8.96
C GLY A 78 2.07 11.61 8.54
N LYS A 79 1.41 10.88 9.45
CA LYS A 79 0.69 9.63 9.11
C LYS A 79 -0.36 9.85 8.02
N SER A 80 -1.29 10.76 8.25
CA SER A 80 -2.36 11.09 7.30
C SER A 80 -1.81 11.66 6.00
N SER A 81 -0.75 12.49 6.05
CA SER A 81 -0.07 12.98 4.85
C SER A 81 0.54 11.85 4.04
N THR A 82 1.11 10.83 4.71
CA THR A 82 1.67 9.65 4.05
C THR A 82 0.58 8.81 3.37
N ILE A 83 -0.57 8.65 4.04
CA ILE A 83 -1.73 7.98 3.45
C ILE A 83 -2.15 8.70 2.16
N ASN A 84 -2.35 10.02 2.22
CA ASN A 84 -2.78 10.81 1.06
C ASN A 84 -1.74 10.81 -0.08
N ALA A 85 -0.46 10.78 0.25
CA ALA A 85 0.60 10.75 -0.75
C ALA A 85 0.70 9.39 -1.47
N LEU A 86 0.65 8.29 -0.72
CA LEU A 86 0.79 6.93 -1.26
C LEU A 86 -0.48 6.40 -1.91
N PHE A 87 -1.67 6.78 -1.37
CA PHE A 87 -2.91 6.10 -1.70
C PHE A 87 -4.00 7.10 -2.10
N ALA A 88 -4.79 6.71 -3.11
CA ALA A 88 -5.92 7.50 -3.61
C ALA A 88 -7.13 7.39 -2.66
N VAL A 89 -6.99 7.91 -1.46
CA VAL A 89 -8.05 7.88 -0.46
C VAL A 89 -9.14 8.89 -0.80
N SER A 90 -10.43 8.56 -0.64
CA SER A 90 -11.60 9.44 -0.80
C SER A 90 -12.52 9.34 0.43
N GLU A 91 -13.40 10.33 0.73
CA GLU A 91 -14.34 10.22 1.86
C GLU A 91 -15.21 8.96 1.78
N GLU A 92 -15.47 8.50 0.55
CA GLU A 92 -16.19 7.25 0.29
C GLU A 92 -15.39 6.00 0.74
N CYS A 93 -14.08 6.13 0.92
CA CYS A 93 -13.21 5.06 1.39
C CYS A 93 -13.19 4.92 2.92
N LYS A 94 -13.76 5.88 3.64
CA LYS A 94 -13.82 5.85 5.10
C LYS A 94 -14.83 4.81 5.54
N ASP A 95 -14.32 3.70 6.08
CA ASP A 95 -15.12 2.60 6.61
C ASP A 95 -15.65 3.05 7.99
N ILE A 96 -16.87 3.55 8.00
CA ILE A 96 -17.58 3.82 9.25
C ILE A 96 -18.06 2.46 9.72
N GLU A 97 -17.50 1.93 10.81
CA GLU A 97 -18.14 0.83 11.52
C GLU A 97 -19.49 1.38 12.03
N GLU A 98 -20.54 1.16 11.26
CA GLU A 98 -21.90 1.45 11.70
C GLU A 98 -22.25 0.53 12.86
N GLU A 99 -22.17 1.03 14.09
CA GLU A 99 -23.13 0.62 15.08
C GLU A 99 -24.50 1.07 14.56
N GLU A 100 -25.22 0.10 14.01
CA GLU A 100 -26.64 0.03 13.76
C GLU A 100 -27.47 1.31 14.03
N TYR A 101 -27.65 2.18 13.01
CA TYR A 101 -28.86 2.97 12.86
C TYR A 101 -29.19 3.12 11.36
N LEU A 102 -30.19 2.35 10.94
CA LEU A 102 -30.87 2.48 9.66
C LEU A 102 -31.58 3.84 9.57
N GLU A 103 -31.16 4.72 8.68
CA GLU A 103 -32.06 5.63 7.96
C GLU A 103 -31.53 5.90 6.54
N GLU A 104 -32.39 5.59 5.57
CA GLU A 104 -32.19 5.80 4.14
C GLU A 104 -32.15 7.30 3.83
N ASP A 105 -31.16 7.79 3.06
CA ASP A 105 -31.34 8.54 1.81
C ASP A 105 -30.07 9.29 1.34
N GLN A 106 -29.64 8.89 0.16
CA GLN A 106 -28.95 9.60 -0.93
C GLN A 106 -27.47 10.02 -0.82
N PRO A 107 -26.67 9.64 -1.83
CA PRO A 107 -25.26 10.01 -1.94
C PRO A 107 -25.09 11.34 -2.68
N GLN A 108 -24.36 12.28 -2.11
CA GLN A 108 -23.79 13.40 -2.85
C GLN A 108 -22.26 13.28 -2.92
N LYS A 109 -21.77 13.11 -4.14
CA LYS A 109 -20.34 13.03 -4.45
C LYS A 109 -19.69 14.41 -4.33
N THR A 110 -18.68 14.52 -3.47
CA THR A 110 -17.74 15.65 -3.51
C THR A 110 -16.36 15.16 -3.06
N TYR A 111 -15.37 15.34 -3.92
CA TYR A 111 -13.96 14.99 -3.65
C TYR A 111 -13.38 15.99 -2.64
N VAL A 112 -12.87 15.53 -1.52
CA VAL A 112 -12.16 16.34 -0.52
C VAL A 112 -11.00 15.51 0.07
N GLU A 113 -9.87 16.15 0.38
CA GLU A 113 -8.74 15.56 1.13
C GLU A 113 -9.24 14.82 2.37
N ILE A 114 -8.88 13.55 2.52
CA ILE A 114 -9.69 12.65 3.34
C ILE A 114 -9.02 12.20 4.59
N ALA A 115 -7.75 11.88 4.58
CA ALA A 115 -7.03 11.83 5.82
C ALA A 115 -6.77 13.27 6.23
N LYS A 116 -7.51 13.79 7.22
CA LYS A 116 -7.42 15.18 7.65
C LYS A 116 -6.02 15.49 8.12
N VAL A 117 -5.29 16.24 7.32
CA VAL A 117 -3.98 16.78 7.72
C VAL A 117 -4.23 17.93 8.68
N GLY A 118 -3.84 17.76 9.95
CA GLY A 118 -4.03 18.76 10.99
C GLY A 118 -3.25 20.03 10.71
N SER A 119 -3.95 21.11 10.38
CA SER A 119 -3.41 22.48 10.34
C SER A 119 -3.61 23.24 11.67
N LYS A 120 -4.26 22.62 12.66
CA LYS A 120 -4.60 23.22 13.97
C LYS A 120 -3.71 22.68 15.09
N ALA A 121 -3.67 23.43 16.20
CA ALA A 121 -2.90 23.07 17.39
C ALA A 121 -3.45 21.85 18.16
N ASP A 122 -4.69 21.43 17.87
CA ASP A 122 -5.30 20.25 18.49
C ASP A 122 -5.16 19.03 17.57
N PRO A 123 -4.91 17.83 18.11
CA PRO A 123 -4.87 16.58 17.34
C PRO A 123 -6.21 16.35 16.62
N GLU A 124 -6.18 16.09 15.33
CA GLU A 124 -7.42 15.86 14.55
C GLU A 124 -7.88 14.41 14.63
N THR A 125 -6.97 13.44 14.66
CA THR A 125 -7.31 12.02 14.78
C THR A 125 -7.37 11.62 16.25
N LYS A 126 -8.57 11.43 16.78
CA LYS A 126 -8.80 11.03 18.19
C LYS A 126 -9.03 9.54 18.37
N ASP A 127 -9.53 8.89 17.35
CA ASP A 127 -9.83 7.46 17.29
C ASP A 127 -9.14 6.85 16.07
N ILE A 128 -9.05 5.51 15.98
CA ILE A 128 -8.53 4.86 14.79
C ILE A 128 -9.49 5.13 13.62
N GLU A 129 -8.98 5.72 12.55
CA GLU A 129 -9.71 5.85 11.30
C GLU A 129 -9.34 4.71 10.36
N LYS A 130 -10.35 4.08 9.78
CA LYS A 130 -10.18 2.96 8.83
C LYS A 130 -10.63 3.41 7.45
N TYR A 131 -9.74 3.24 6.47
CA TYR A 131 -10.01 3.52 5.07
C TYR A 131 -9.96 2.22 4.28
N ARG A 132 -10.94 2.00 3.41
CA ARG A 132 -11.01 0.83 2.52
C ARG A 132 -10.99 1.29 1.06
N ILE A 133 -10.01 0.79 0.30
CA ILE A 133 -9.90 1.02 -1.14
C ILE A 133 -9.81 -0.35 -1.79
N GLY A 134 -10.94 -0.89 -2.24
CA GLY A 134 -10.98 -2.28 -2.68
C GLY A 134 -10.58 -3.23 -1.56
N ASN A 135 -9.53 -4.01 -1.80
CA ASN A 135 -8.97 -4.95 -0.83
C ASN A 135 -7.87 -4.34 0.05
N LEU A 136 -7.46 -3.09 -0.21
CA LEU A 136 -6.53 -2.38 0.66
C LEU A 136 -7.27 -1.74 1.83
N ILE A 137 -6.82 -2.02 3.03
CA ILE A 137 -7.35 -1.47 4.28
C ILE A 137 -6.23 -0.74 5.01
N LEU A 138 -6.42 0.56 5.21
CA LEU A 138 -5.48 1.43 5.92
C LEU A 138 -6.06 1.79 7.28
N TRP A 139 -5.26 1.65 8.33
CA TRP A 139 -5.61 2.00 9.69
C TRP A 139 -4.77 3.20 10.13
N ASP A 140 -5.36 4.40 10.13
CA ASP A 140 -4.73 5.61 10.65
C ASP A 140 -4.95 5.69 12.16
N THR A 141 -3.88 5.55 12.93
CA THR A 141 -3.99 5.56 14.39
C THR A 141 -3.82 6.98 14.94
N PRO A 142 -4.45 7.29 16.08
CA PRO A 142 -4.23 8.56 16.74
C PRO A 142 -2.76 8.76 17.08
N GLY A 143 -2.29 10.00 17.01
CA GLY A 143 -0.92 10.36 17.34
C GLY A 143 -0.62 10.15 18.82
N LEU A 144 0.63 9.88 19.13
CA LEU A 144 1.15 9.76 20.49
C LEU A 144 1.94 11.02 20.85
N GLY A 145 1.92 11.39 22.12
CA GLY A 145 2.63 12.57 22.65
C GLY A 145 1.71 13.67 23.17
N ASP A 146 0.39 13.42 23.24
CA ASP A 146 -0.61 14.39 23.69
C ASP A 146 -0.83 14.39 25.21
N GLY A 147 -0.18 13.48 25.93
CA GLY A 147 -0.23 13.37 27.39
C GLY A 147 -0.38 11.93 27.86
N THR A 148 0.04 11.68 29.10
CA THR A 148 0.19 10.31 29.61
C THR A 148 -1.08 9.47 29.63
N GLU A 149 -2.24 10.03 29.98
CA GLU A 149 -3.50 9.30 30.05
C GLU A 149 -4.05 8.99 28.63
N ILE A 150 -3.94 9.95 27.73
CA ILE A 150 -4.34 9.80 26.32
C ILE A 150 -3.43 8.78 25.62
N ASP A 151 -2.11 8.90 25.84
CA ASP A 151 -1.14 7.99 25.26
C ASP A 151 -1.32 6.53 25.72
N GLU A 152 -1.69 6.29 26.99
CA GLU A 152 -1.99 4.93 27.47
C GLU A 152 -3.25 4.36 26.79
N HIS A 153 -4.30 5.17 26.63
CA HIS A 153 -5.49 4.73 25.90
C HIS A 153 -5.17 4.40 24.42
N HIS A 154 -4.40 5.25 23.73
CA HIS A 154 -3.98 4.99 22.35
C HIS A 154 -3.15 3.71 22.23
N LYS A 155 -2.27 3.43 23.20
CA LYS A 155 -1.51 2.17 23.23
C LYS A 155 -2.41 0.96 23.39
N GLU A 156 -3.43 1.03 24.27
CA GLU A 156 -4.40 -0.04 24.46
C GLU A 156 -5.13 -0.34 23.15
N VAL A 157 -5.64 0.67 22.47
CA VAL A 157 -6.36 0.53 21.19
C VAL A 157 -5.45 -0.06 20.10
N ILE A 158 -4.21 0.40 19.98
CA ILE A 158 -3.22 -0.16 19.04
C ILE A 158 -2.94 -1.63 19.38
N THR A 159 -2.76 -1.94 20.67
CA THR A 159 -2.51 -3.31 21.15
C THR A 159 -3.66 -4.23 20.82
N GLU A 160 -4.91 -3.80 21.06
CA GLU A 160 -6.11 -4.56 20.74
C GLU A 160 -6.20 -4.83 19.24
N LEU A 161 -5.91 -3.84 18.39
CA LEU A 161 -5.94 -4.02 16.94
C LEU A 161 -4.86 -4.99 16.46
N LEU A 162 -3.65 -4.95 17.01
CA LEU A 162 -2.57 -5.88 16.67
C LEU A 162 -2.87 -7.34 17.07
N ARG A 163 -3.73 -7.54 18.07
CA ARG A 163 -4.17 -8.86 18.55
C ARG A 163 -5.37 -9.42 17.79
N LYS A 164 -6.05 -8.59 16.99
CA LYS A 164 -7.17 -9.06 16.17
C LYS A 164 -6.71 -10.08 15.17
N GLU A 165 -7.53 -11.08 14.94
CA GLU A 165 -7.35 -12.12 13.94
C GLU A 165 -8.46 -11.99 12.88
N ASP A 166 -8.15 -12.40 11.65
CA ASP A 166 -9.13 -12.53 10.58
C ASP A 166 -10.01 -13.78 10.77
N GLU A 167 -10.94 -14.03 9.84
CA GLU A 167 -11.83 -15.19 9.89
C GLU A 167 -11.09 -16.54 9.81
N GLU A 168 -9.83 -16.55 9.35
CA GLU A 168 -8.97 -17.73 9.25
C GLU A 168 -8.09 -17.91 10.50
N GLY A 169 -8.18 -17.02 11.49
CA GLY A 169 -7.35 -17.01 12.69
C GLY A 169 -5.92 -16.53 12.46
N LYS A 170 -5.68 -15.78 11.37
CA LYS A 170 -4.42 -15.10 11.11
C LYS A 170 -4.49 -13.67 11.66
N ALA A 171 -3.33 -13.11 11.97
CA ALA A 171 -3.27 -11.71 12.40
C ALA A 171 -3.91 -10.79 11.36
N LEU A 172 -4.80 -9.90 11.81
CA LEU A 172 -5.53 -8.97 10.95
C LEU A 172 -4.58 -7.97 10.26
N ILE A 173 -3.65 -7.37 11.01
CA ILE A 173 -2.70 -6.40 10.47
C ILE A 173 -1.53 -7.11 9.79
N ASP A 174 -1.31 -6.85 8.51
CA ASP A 174 -0.23 -7.44 7.72
C ASP A 174 1.09 -6.69 7.88
N LEU A 175 1.02 -5.36 7.94
CA LEU A 175 2.19 -4.48 8.05
C LEU A 175 1.91 -3.34 9.02
N VAL A 176 2.87 -3.05 9.90
CA VAL A 176 2.89 -1.85 10.73
C VAL A 176 3.93 -0.88 10.18
N LEU A 177 3.47 0.24 9.65
CA LEU A 177 4.30 1.35 9.20
C LEU A 177 4.48 2.35 10.34
N VAL A 178 5.66 2.34 10.95
CA VAL A 178 6.02 3.24 12.05
C VAL A 178 6.63 4.51 11.48
N ILE A 179 5.91 5.62 11.57
CA ILE A 179 6.34 6.92 11.05
C ILE A 179 7.00 7.74 12.16
N LEU A 180 8.24 8.10 11.92
CA LEU A 180 9.05 8.95 12.75
C LEU A 180 9.12 10.37 12.16
N ASP A 181 9.15 11.37 13.04
CA ASP A 181 9.34 12.76 12.63
C ASP A 181 10.83 13.05 12.39
N GLY A 182 11.19 13.26 11.12
CA GLY A 182 12.55 13.60 10.69
C GLY A 182 13.03 14.96 11.18
N SER A 183 12.13 15.91 11.42
CA SER A 183 12.46 17.28 11.87
C SER A 183 12.87 17.35 13.33
N THR A 184 12.47 16.39 14.16
CA THR A 184 12.75 16.38 15.60
C THR A 184 14.03 15.60 15.95
N LYS A 185 14.67 16.00 17.03
CA LYS A 185 15.77 15.23 17.64
C LYS A 185 15.28 14.23 18.69
N ASP A 186 14.10 14.50 19.26
CA ASP A 186 13.51 13.64 20.30
C ASP A 186 12.48 12.71 19.67
N LEU A 187 12.89 11.47 19.48
CA LEU A 187 12.05 10.38 18.99
C LEU A 187 11.54 9.48 20.14
N GLY A 188 11.65 9.95 21.39
CA GLY A 188 11.40 9.13 22.57
C GLY A 188 10.00 8.50 22.62
N THR A 189 8.96 9.24 22.23
CA THR A 189 7.58 8.73 22.19
C THR A 189 7.42 7.64 21.13
N SER A 190 7.93 7.87 19.92
CA SER A 190 7.85 6.90 18.82
C SER A 190 8.66 5.62 19.13
N TYR A 191 9.80 5.73 19.80
CA TYR A 191 10.56 4.57 20.26
C TYR A 191 9.82 3.77 21.33
N LYS A 192 9.14 4.43 22.26
CA LYS A 192 8.37 3.73 23.28
C LYS A 192 7.26 2.88 22.67
N ILE A 193 6.50 3.43 21.71
CA ILE A 193 5.46 2.64 21.07
C ILE A 193 6.04 1.47 20.28
N LEU A 194 7.14 1.67 19.58
CA LEU A 194 7.81 0.61 18.82
C LEU A 194 8.29 -0.51 19.76
N ASN A 195 9.02 -0.17 20.83
CA ASN A 195 9.65 -1.14 21.72
C ASN A 195 8.69 -1.75 22.75
N ASP A 196 7.76 -0.94 23.29
CA ASP A 196 6.87 -1.38 24.38
C ASP A 196 5.60 -2.07 23.88
N VAL A 197 5.17 -1.79 22.62
CA VAL A 197 3.91 -2.31 22.07
C VAL A 197 4.14 -3.10 20.78
N ILE A 198 4.65 -2.47 19.71
CA ILE A 198 4.64 -3.06 18.37
C ILE A 198 5.52 -4.31 18.32
N ILE A 199 6.78 -4.20 18.72
CA ILE A 199 7.74 -5.32 18.68
C ILE A 199 7.24 -6.51 19.52
N PRO A 200 6.81 -6.32 20.80
CA PRO A 200 6.29 -7.43 21.60
C PRO A 200 5.03 -8.07 21.04
N GLU A 201 4.06 -7.28 20.57
CA GLU A 201 2.80 -7.80 20.04
C GLU A 201 3.00 -8.57 18.73
N LEU A 202 3.94 -8.15 17.90
CA LEU A 202 4.32 -8.87 16.67
C LEU A 202 5.29 -10.04 16.94
N LYS A 203 5.60 -10.34 18.21
CA LYS A 203 6.48 -11.45 18.63
C LYS A 203 7.86 -11.41 17.95
N ASN A 204 8.39 -10.22 17.77
CA ASN A 204 9.65 -9.93 17.07
C ASN A 204 9.66 -10.33 15.57
N ASP A 205 8.50 -10.44 14.95
CA ASP A 205 8.39 -10.63 13.51
C ASP A 205 8.69 -9.33 12.76
N THR A 206 9.96 -9.13 12.40
CA THR A 206 10.44 -7.92 11.74
C THR A 206 9.93 -7.76 10.31
N SER A 207 9.48 -8.83 9.68
CA SER A 207 8.92 -8.76 8.32
C SER A 207 7.64 -7.94 8.25
N ARG A 208 6.98 -7.74 9.39
CA ARG A 208 5.73 -6.98 9.51
C ARG A 208 5.93 -5.57 10.08
N ILE A 209 7.18 -5.11 10.19
CA ILE A 209 7.52 -3.78 10.71
C ILE A 209 8.34 -3.03 9.67
N LEU A 210 7.84 -1.89 9.23
CA LEU A 210 8.60 -0.93 8.44
C LEU A 210 8.69 0.39 9.22
N VAL A 211 9.92 0.90 9.40
CA VAL A 211 10.16 2.19 10.05
C VAL A 211 10.48 3.22 8.98
N ALA A 212 9.76 4.32 8.97
CA ALA A 212 9.91 5.40 7.99
C ALA A 212 10.13 6.74 8.69
N LEU A 213 11.08 7.52 8.21
CA LEU A 213 11.45 8.84 8.73
C LEU A 213 10.92 9.90 7.78
N ASN A 214 9.76 10.48 8.09
CA ASN A 214 9.14 11.53 7.29
C ASN A 214 9.74 12.90 7.56
N GLN A 215 9.38 13.91 6.76
CA GLN A 215 9.84 15.29 6.89
C GLN A 215 11.36 15.42 6.69
N ALA A 216 11.89 14.67 5.73
CA ALA A 216 13.32 14.72 5.39
C ALA A 216 13.77 16.10 4.89
N ASP A 217 12.87 16.83 4.24
CA ASP A 217 13.06 18.20 3.71
C ASP A 217 13.39 19.22 4.81
N ILE A 218 12.82 19.05 5.99
CA ILE A 218 13.02 19.94 7.16
C ILE A 218 13.81 19.28 8.30
N ALA A 219 14.46 18.16 8.03
CA ALA A 219 15.23 17.42 9.06
C ALA A 219 16.38 18.26 9.67
N MET A 220 16.96 19.15 8.90
CA MET A 220 17.86 20.21 9.39
C MET A 220 17.08 21.51 9.57
N LYS A 221 17.32 22.19 10.71
CA LYS A 221 16.62 23.44 11.04
C LYS A 221 16.60 24.43 9.87
N THR A 222 15.41 24.93 9.57
CA THR A 222 15.12 25.92 8.55
C THR A 222 15.13 25.45 7.08
N GLY A 223 15.17 24.17 6.78
CA GLY A 223 15.16 23.63 5.41
C GLY A 223 16.31 24.10 4.53
N ARG A 224 17.43 24.55 5.13
CA ARG A 224 18.54 25.22 4.41
C ARG A 224 19.28 24.35 3.40
N HIS A 225 19.17 23.04 3.53
CA HIS A 225 19.89 22.06 2.74
C HIS A 225 18.96 21.28 1.83
N TRP A 226 17.75 21.82 1.59
CA TRP A 226 16.79 21.31 0.62
C TRP A 226 16.75 22.26 -0.58
N ASP A 227 16.93 21.73 -1.78
CA ASP A 227 16.75 22.45 -3.02
C ASP A 227 15.29 22.33 -3.46
N TYR A 228 14.50 23.36 -3.20
CA TYR A 228 13.06 23.37 -3.54
C TYR A 228 12.78 23.45 -5.04
N GLU A 229 13.74 23.88 -5.88
CA GLU A 229 13.57 23.89 -7.33
C GLU A 229 13.74 22.51 -7.92
N LYS A 230 14.63 21.71 -7.35
CA LYS A 230 14.92 20.34 -7.79
C LYS A 230 14.21 19.27 -6.95
N ASN A 231 13.61 19.67 -5.84
CA ASN A 231 13.00 18.81 -4.84
C ASN A 231 13.96 17.72 -4.32
N GLU A 232 15.19 18.09 -3.97
CA GLU A 232 16.21 17.16 -3.51
C GLU A 232 17.03 17.73 -2.34
N PRO A 233 17.57 16.87 -1.43
CA PRO A 233 18.53 17.28 -0.41
C PRO A 233 19.91 17.52 -1.01
N ASP A 234 20.69 18.48 -0.47
CA ASP A 234 22.12 18.58 -0.75
C ASP A 234 22.94 17.51 -0.02
N GLU A 235 24.25 17.41 -0.35
CA GLU A 235 25.17 16.43 0.25
C GLU A 235 25.21 16.50 1.80
N ILE A 236 25.04 17.69 2.37
CA ILE A 236 25.08 17.89 3.84
C ILE A 236 23.83 17.31 4.49
N LEU A 237 22.67 17.52 3.88
CA LEU A 237 21.42 16.97 4.38
C LEU A 237 21.37 15.45 4.17
N ILE A 238 21.85 14.94 3.04
CA ILE A 238 21.97 13.50 2.80
C ILE A 238 22.79 12.85 3.92
N GLN A 239 24.02 13.33 4.16
CA GLN A 239 24.86 12.80 5.23
C GLN A 239 24.16 12.86 6.61
N PHE A 240 23.47 13.96 6.92
CA PHE A 240 22.73 14.11 8.18
C PHE A 240 21.58 13.09 8.28
N LEU A 241 20.84 12.86 7.21
CA LEU A 241 19.75 11.88 7.16
C LEU A 241 20.27 10.45 7.33
N GLU A 242 21.36 10.09 6.67
CA GLU A 242 22.03 8.79 6.81
C GLU A 242 22.54 8.56 8.24
N GLU A 243 23.21 9.56 8.85
CA GLU A 243 23.64 9.49 10.25
C GLU A 243 22.44 9.32 11.19
N LYS A 244 21.32 9.97 10.90
CA LYS A 244 20.08 9.84 11.68
C LYS A 244 19.46 8.46 11.53
N VAL A 245 19.37 7.94 10.31
CA VAL A 245 18.91 6.55 10.03
C VAL A 245 19.80 5.55 10.77
N GLN A 246 21.12 5.69 10.69
CA GLN A 246 22.05 4.80 11.39
C GLN A 246 21.89 4.88 12.91
N SER A 247 21.69 6.08 13.46
CA SER A 247 21.43 6.26 14.89
C SER A 247 20.15 5.56 15.34
N ILE A 248 19.07 5.68 14.54
CA ILE A 248 17.79 5.00 14.79
C ILE A 248 17.97 3.48 14.76
N LYS A 249 18.61 2.97 13.69
CA LYS A 249 18.91 1.55 13.52
C LYS A 249 19.69 0.99 14.72
N ASN A 250 20.75 1.67 15.14
CA ASN A 250 21.57 1.24 16.27
C ASN A 250 20.74 1.19 17.56
N ARG A 251 19.90 2.19 17.80
CA ARG A 251 19.05 2.25 19.00
C ARG A 251 18.00 1.13 19.00
N ILE A 252 17.34 0.85 17.88
CA ILE A 252 16.42 -0.29 17.78
C ILE A 252 17.17 -1.59 18.06
N LYS A 253 18.38 -1.73 17.51
CA LYS A 253 19.22 -2.89 17.72
C LYS A 253 19.64 -3.08 19.19
N GLU A 254 20.01 -2.01 19.86
CA GLU A 254 20.38 -2.03 21.29
C GLU A 254 19.19 -2.38 22.18
N ASP A 255 18.00 -1.82 21.90
CA ASP A 255 16.81 -1.99 22.74
C ASP A 255 16.08 -3.32 22.51
N SER A 256 16.09 -3.86 21.29
CA SER A 256 15.28 -5.04 20.91
C SER A 256 16.06 -6.19 20.26
N ASP A 257 17.36 -6.03 19.99
CA ASP A 257 18.21 -6.94 19.19
C ASP A 257 17.72 -7.16 17.74
N LEU A 258 16.83 -6.30 17.23
CA LEU A 258 16.30 -6.39 15.88
C LEU A 258 17.10 -5.51 14.91
N ASP A 259 17.28 -5.98 13.68
CA ASP A 259 17.95 -5.24 12.60
C ASP A 259 16.89 -4.64 11.67
N ILE A 260 16.41 -3.45 12.01
CA ILE A 260 15.44 -2.68 11.23
C ILE A 260 16.13 -1.43 10.73
N SER A 261 16.14 -1.23 9.40
CA SER A 261 16.70 -0.02 8.76
C SER A 261 15.57 0.92 8.38
N PRO A 262 15.49 2.13 8.95
CA PRO A 262 14.50 3.12 8.55
C PRO A 262 14.73 3.64 7.14
N VAL A 263 13.63 4.01 6.47
CA VAL A 263 13.62 4.70 5.17
C VAL A 263 13.30 6.16 5.40
N TYR A 264 14.14 7.10 4.96
CA TYR A 264 13.79 8.52 5.03
C TYR A 264 13.06 8.97 3.76
N TYR A 265 12.05 9.84 3.94
CA TYR A 265 11.24 10.38 2.86
C TYR A 265 10.60 11.71 3.24
N CYS A 266 9.98 12.37 2.28
CA CYS A 266 9.07 13.49 2.47
C CYS A 266 7.73 13.13 1.82
N ALA A 267 6.63 13.23 2.54
CA ALA A 267 5.28 12.99 2.00
C ALA A 267 4.79 14.11 1.08
N GLY A 268 5.52 15.22 1.02
CA GLY A 268 5.07 16.43 0.33
C GLY A 268 4.01 17.20 1.11
N TYR A 269 3.76 18.42 0.71
CA TYR A 269 2.69 19.26 1.27
C TYR A 269 2.42 20.44 0.36
N MET A 270 1.27 21.08 0.54
CA MET A 270 0.92 22.34 -0.10
C MET A 270 1.00 23.47 0.92
N GLU A 271 1.75 24.53 0.61
CA GLU A 271 1.82 25.72 1.43
C GLU A 271 0.53 26.59 1.29
N GLU A 272 0.26 27.42 2.27
CA GLU A 272 -0.83 28.39 2.20
C GLU A 272 -0.71 29.36 1.01
N SER A 273 0.51 29.59 0.51
CA SER A 273 0.81 30.35 -0.70
C SER A 273 0.30 29.70 -1.98
N GLY A 274 0.03 28.38 -1.93
CA GLY A 274 -0.27 27.53 -3.09
C GLY A 274 0.98 26.89 -3.72
N ASP A 275 2.14 27.10 -3.13
CA ASP A 275 3.37 26.41 -3.54
C ASP A 275 3.32 24.94 -3.08
N VAL A 276 3.69 24.02 -3.96
CA VAL A 276 3.69 22.58 -3.71
C VAL A 276 5.10 22.11 -3.46
N VAL A 277 5.35 21.43 -2.34
CA VAL A 277 6.53 20.62 -2.11
C VAL A 277 6.18 19.19 -2.48
N HIS A 278 6.77 18.71 -3.58
CA HIS A 278 6.52 17.36 -4.06
C HIS A 278 7.05 16.30 -3.09
N PRO A 279 6.46 15.11 -3.06
CA PRO A 279 7.03 13.99 -2.32
C PRO A 279 8.47 13.68 -2.76
N TYR A 280 9.26 13.12 -1.83
CA TYR A 280 10.62 12.64 -2.11
C TYR A 280 10.82 11.27 -1.46
N ASN A 281 11.48 10.35 -2.15
CA ASN A 281 11.64 8.96 -1.74
C ASN A 281 10.32 8.23 -1.48
N LEU A 282 9.21 8.70 -2.07
CA LEU A 282 7.92 8.02 -1.90
C LEU A 282 7.91 6.69 -2.67
N SER A 283 8.52 6.63 -3.86
CA SER A 283 8.76 5.38 -4.60
C SER A 283 9.61 4.39 -3.78
N LYS A 284 10.67 4.87 -3.12
CA LYS A 284 11.49 4.07 -2.20
C LYS A 284 10.65 3.50 -1.05
N LEU A 285 9.81 4.32 -0.41
CA LEU A 285 8.93 3.88 0.67
C LEU A 285 7.93 2.82 0.18
N LEU A 286 7.30 3.05 -0.97
CA LEU A 286 6.36 2.11 -1.57
C LEU A 286 7.03 0.77 -1.90
N TYR A 287 8.24 0.80 -2.47
CA TYR A 287 9.03 -0.40 -2.73
C TYR A 287 9.24 -1.23 -1.44
N TYR A 288 9.64 -0.61 -0.34
CA TYR A 288 9.83 -1.33 0.93
C TYR A 288 8.51 -1.82 1.55
N ILE A 289 7.40 -1.10 1.37
CA ILE A 289 6.06 -1.60 1.72
C ILE A 289 5.78 -2.89 0.94
N MET A 290 6.00 -2.89 -0.38
CA MET A 290 5.80 -4.06 -1.23
C MET A 290 6.69 -5.23 -0.81
N GLN A 291 7.97 -4.99 -0.49
CA GLN A 291 8.89 -6.03 -0.04
C GLN A 291 8.50 -6.62 1.34
N SER A 292 7.85 -5.83 2.19
CA SER A 292 7.38 -6.27 3.50
C SER A 292 6.10 -7.13 3.43
N LEU A 293 5.45 -7.19 2.27
CA LEU A 293 4.20 -7.92 2.07
C LEU A 293 4.43 -9.21 1.27
N PRO A 294 3.74 -10.31 1.63
CA PRO A 294 3.71 -11.51 0.78
C PRO A 294 3.15 -11.18 -0.62
N ALA A 295 3.65 -11.85 -1.66
CA ALA A 295 3.30 -11.57 -3.05
C ALA A 295 1.77 -11.49 -3.28
N GLN A 296 0.99 -12.41 -2.72
CA GLN A 296 -0.48 -12.43 -2.88
C GLN A 296 -1.20 -11.21 -2.27
N LYS A 297 -0.55 -10.48 -1.37
CA LYS A 297 -1.12 -9.29 -0.71
C LYS A 297 -0.76 -7.97 -1.40
N ARG A 298 0.23 -7.98 -2.28
CA ARG A 298 0.71 -6.78 -2.97
C ARG A 298 -0.32 -6.22 -3.97
N VAL A 299 -1.20 -7.08 -4.51
CA VAL A 299 -2.24 -6.66 -5.46
C VAL A 299 -3.19 -5.63 -4.87
N ALA A 300 -3.57 -5.79 -3.60
CA ALA A 300 -4.42 -4.81 -2.92
C ALA A 300 -3.78 -3.41 -2.84
N ILE A 301 -2.44 -3.34 -2.79
CA ILE A 301 -1.73 -2.04 -2.85
C ILE A 301 -2.01 -1.33 -4.18
N MET A 302 -2.01 -2.08 -5.30
CA MET A 302 -2.27 -1.50 -6.62
C MET A 302 -3.69 -0.92 -6.74
N GLU A 303 -4.68 -1.52 -6.10
CA GLU A 303 -6.05 -1.02 -6.11
C GLU A 303 -6.17 0.38 -5.48
N GLY A 304 -5.34 0.63 -4.48
CA GLY A 304 -5.37 1.88 -3.71
C GLY A 304 -4.23 2.86 -4.00
N ILE A 305 -3.30 2.54 -4.89
CA ILE A 305 -2.14 3.41 -5.15
C ILE A 305 -2.56 4.76 -5.72
N ASN A 306 -1.87 5.85 -5.31
CA ASN A 306 -2.03 7.14 -5.93
C ASN A 306 -1.48 7.09 -7.38
N THR A 307 -2.30 7.50 -8.34
CA THR A 307 -1.95 7.44 -9.77
C THR A 307 -1.27 8.70 -10.30
N ASP A 308 -1.02 9.69 -9.45
CA ASP A 308 -0.27 10.87 -9.82
C ASP A 308 1.22 10.55 -9.89
N SER A 309 1.78 10.50 -11.10
CA SER A 309 3.18 10.16 -11.35
C SER A 309 4.17 11.12 -10.68
N ASP A 310 3.77 12.39 -10.49
CA ASP A 310 4.60 13.39 -9.83
C ASP A 310 4.97 13.00 -8.39
N HIS A 311 4.16 12.14 -7.76
CA HIS A 311 4.43 11.62 -6.43
C HIS A 311 5.63 10.66 -6.38
N TYR A 312 6.02 10.05 -7.49
CA TYR A 312 7.05 9.02 -7.57
C TYR A 312 8.31 9.45 -8.35
N GLU A 313 8.33 10.71 -8.83
CA GLU A 313 9.40 11.23 -9.67
C GLU A 313 10.71 11.43 -8.89
N TYR A 314 10.62 11.98 -7.67
CA TYR A 314 11.79 12.42 -6.90
C TYR A 314 12.23 11.38 -5.88
N ASN A 315 13.47 10.87 -6.03
CA ASN A 315 14.06 9.90 -5.10
C ASN A 315 15.59 10.02 -5.09
N ASP A 316 16.27 9.21 -4.29
CA ASP A 316 17.72 9.23 -4.13
C ASP A 316 18.49 8.48 -5.22
N GLU A 317 17.80 7.90 -6.19
CA GLU A 317 18.37 7.15 -7.32
C GLU A 317 19.35 6.02 -6.91
N GLU A 318 19.29 5.54 -5.64
CA GLU A 318 20.12 4.42 -5.20
C GLU A 318 19.74 3.13 -5.95
N GLU A 319 18.45 2.98 -6.30
CA GLU A 319 17.89 1.89 -7.09
C GLU A 319 16.82 2.42 -8.05
N ASN A 320 16.48 1.66 -9.08
CA ASN A 320 15.34 1.99 -9.93
C ASN A 320 14.04 1.52 -9.26
N TYR A 321 13.61 2.24 -8.22
CA TYR A 321 12.44 1.85 -7.41
C TYR A 321 11.18 1.64 -8.22
N ASN A 322 10.98 2.42 -9.27
CA ASN A 322 9.81 2.31 -10.14
C ASN A 322 9.77 0.96 -10.87
N GLU A 323 10.89 0.47 -11.38
CA GLU A 323 10.98 -0.87 -11.98
C GLU A 323 10.84 -1.96 -10.92
N GLU A 324 11.46 -1.81 -9.75
CA GLU A 324 11.35 -2.77 -8.64
C GLU A 324 9.91 -2.90 -8.12
N ILE A 325 9.13 -1.80 -8.11
CA ILE A 325 7.71 -1.81 -7.77
C ILE A 325 6.94 -2.60 -8.83
N LYS A 326 7.19 -2.35 -10.13
CA LYS A 326 6.56 -3.09 -11.23
C LYS A 326 6.87 -4.59 -11.12
N ASP A 327 8.12 -4.96 -10.92
CA ASP A 327 8.53 -6.35 -10.75
C ASP A 327 7.86 -7.00 -9.53
N SER A 328 7.73 -6.27 -8.42
CA SER A 328 7.03 -6.75 -7.23
C SER A 328 5.54 -7.04 -7.48
N PHE A 329 4.90 -6.29 -8.38
CA PHE A 329 3.53 -6.60 -8.82
C PHE A 329 3.50 -7.81 -9.75
N TYR A 330 4.48 -7.96 -10.66
CA TYR A 330 4.56 -9.13 -11.53
C TYR A 330 4.75 -10.43 -10.76
N ASP A 331 5.57 -10.43 -9.71
CA ASP A 331 5.71 -11.57 -8.78
C ASP A 331 4.36 -12.00 -8.18
N SER A 332 3.46 -11.05 -7.96
CA SER A 332 2.12 -11.33 -7.42
C SER A 332 1.26 -12.10 -8.42
N PHE A 333 1.46 -11.87 -9.72
CA PHE A 333 0.75 -12.59 -10.79
C PHE A 333 1.37 -13.96 -11.08
N ASP A 334 2.68 -14.11 -10.92
CA ASP A 334 3.35 -15.41 -11.04
C ASP A 334 2.84 -16.38 -9.98
N TYR A 335 2.46 -15.89 -8.80
CA TYR A 335 1.79 -16.72 -7.78
C TYR A 335 0.49 -17.39 -8.29
N ILE A 336 -0.26 -16.73 -9.19
CA ILE A 336 -1.43 -17.35 -9.84
C ILE A 336 -0.96 -18.35 -10.89
N SER A 337 0.02 -17.99 -11.72
CA SER A 337 0.50 -18.80 -12.84
C SER A 337 1.20 -20.08 -12.37
N ASP A 338 2.07 -20.02 -11.36
CA ASP A 338 2.75 -21.18 -10.78
C ASP A 338 1.78 -22.23 -10.26
N GLY A 339 0.63 -21.83 -9.82
CA GLY A 339 -0.43 -22.76 -9.46
C GLY A 339 -1.10 -23.42 -10.67
N VAL A 340 -0.96 -22.85 -11.87
CA VAL A 340 -1.45 -23.42 -13.14
C VAL A 340 -0.35 -24.31 -13.75
N ASP A 341 0.90 -23.89 -13.71
CA ASP A 341 2.03 -24.63 -14.27
C ASP A 341 2.38 -25.90 -13.49
N THR A 342 2.27 -25.89 -12.16
CA THR A 342 2.42 -27.14 -11.36
C THR A 342 1.34 -28.19 -11.72
N GLY A 343 0.20 -27.76 -12.22
CA GLY A 343 -0.81 -28.65 -12.80
C GLY A 343 -0.41 -29.19 -14.18
N VAL A 344 0.42 -28.49 -14.94
CA VAL A 344 0.86 -28.87 -16.30
C VAL A 344 2.04 -29.83 -16.28
N GLU A 345 2.97 -29.73 -15.31
CA GLU A 345 4.13 -30.64 -15.21
C GLU A 345 3.79 -32.04 -14.70
N VAL A 346 2.72 -32.24 -13.94
CA VAL A 346 2.36 -33.55 -13.36
C VAL A 346 1.62 -34.47 -14.33
N GLY A 347 1.26 -34.00 -15.51
CA GLY A 347 0.66 -34.90 -16.51
C GLY A 347 0.34 -34.24 -17.82
N GLY A 348 1.28 -34.12 -18.67
CA GLY A 348 1.24 -33.76 -20.14
C GLY A 348 -0.07 -33.44 -20.86
N THR A 349 -1.19 -33.30 -20.17
CA THR A 349 -2.54 -32.94 -20.64
C THR A 349 -3.47 -32.72 -19.43
N ILE A 350 -3.09 -31.90 -18.43
CA ILE A 350 -3.86 -31.85 -17.19
C ILE A 350 -5.11 -30.98 -17.30
N LEU A 351 -5.13 -30.03 -18.21
CA LEU A 351 -6.31 -29.20 -18.40
C LEU A 351 -6.70 -29.32 -19.87
N GLY A 352 -7.82 -29.87 -20.22
CA GLY A 352 -8.36 -29.80 -21.56
C GLY A 352 -8.41 -28.37 -22.16
N ILE A 353 -7.82 -27.41 -21.44
CA ILE A 353 -7.48 -26.07 -21.86
C ILE A 353 -6.03 -26.13 -22.38
N PRO A 354 -5.77 -25.87 -23.66
CA PRO A 354 -4.41 -25.69 -24.15
C PRO A 354 -3.72 -24.64 -23.32
N GLY A 355 -2.49 -24.91 -22.83
CA GLY A 355 -1.67 -23.95 -22.08
C GLY A 355 -1.54 -22.57 -22.77
N ALA A 356 -1.71 -22.55 -24.12
CA ALA A 356 -1.81 -21.34 -24.92
C ALA A 356 -3.04 -20.44 -24.59
N ILE A 357 -4.13 -20.99 -24.04
CA ILE A 357 -5.30 -20.18 -23.65
C ILE A 357 -5.04 -19.53 -22.31
N ILE A 358 -4.56 -20.29 -21.33
CA ILE A 358 -4.22 -19.76 -20.00
C ILE A 358 -3.08 -18.73 -20.12
N GLY A 359 -2.03 -19.05 -20.89
CA GLY A 359 -0.95 -18.12 -21.17
C GLY A 359 -1.40 -16.87 -21.94
N GLY A 360 -2.44 -16.98 -22.80
CA GLY A 360 -3.04 -15.84 -23.47
C GLY A 360 -3.85 -14.94 -22.52
N PHE A 361 -4.57 -15.53 -21.58
CA PHE A 361 -5.34 -14.80 -20.56
C PHE A 361 -4.42 -14.10 -19.57
N LEU A 362 -3.48 -14.83 -18.99
CA LEU A 362 -2.50 -14.27 -18.05
C LEU A 362 -1.64 -13.20 -18.75
N GLY A 363 -1.23 -13.43 -20.00
CA GLY A 363 -0.48 -12.45 -20.78
C GLY A 363 -1.27 -11.18 -21.09
N GLY A 364 -2.57 -11.29 -21.33
CA GLY A 364 -3.47 -10.14 -21.49
C GLY A 364 -3.64 -9.37 -20.19
N PHE A 365 -3.86 -10.06 -19.09
CA PHE A 365 -3.97 -9.51 -17.74
C PHE A 365 -2.69 -8.76 -17.33
N VAL A 366 -1.54 -9.42 -17.42
CA VAL A 366 -0.24 -8.81 -17.17
C VAL A 366 0.00 -7.60 -18.08
N GLY A 367 -0.45 -7.64 -19.34
CA GLY A 367 -0.36 -6.53 -20.27
C GLY A 367 -1.18 -5.30 -19.86
N CYS A 368 -2.39 -5.49 -19.31
CA CYS A 368 -3.22 -4.40 -18.80
C CYS A 368 -2.58 -3.73 -17.59
N ILE A 369 -2.19 -4.55 -16.63
CA ILE A 369 -1.52 -4.06 -15.43
C ILE A 369 -0.22 -3.35 -15.79
N LYS A 370 0.54 -3.90 -16.75
CA LYS A 370 1.73 -3.23 -17.26
C LYS A 370 1.41 -1.84 -17.80
N SER A 371 0.36 -1.71 -18.61
CA SER A 371 -0.06 -0.41 -19.15
C SER A 371 -0.43 0.59 -18.04
N ILE A 372 -1.13 0.13 -17.00
CA ILE A 372 -1.48 0.96 -15.83
C ILE A 372 -0.21 1.37 -15.08
N LEU A 373 0.67 0.41 -14.76
CA LEU A 373 1.91 0.68 -14.04
C LEU A 373 2.86 1.58 -14.85
N ASP A 374 2.96 1.39 -16.17
CA ASP A 374 3.75 2.26 -17.06
C ASP A 374 3.19 3.69 -17.17
N SER A 375 1.94 3.93 -16.78
CA SER A 375 1.35 5.28 -16.70
C SER A 375 1.62 5.98 -15.37
N ILE A 376 2.00 5.24 -14.33
CA ILE A 376 2.24 5.76 -12.98
C ILE A 376 3.75 5.91 -12.73
N PHE A 377 4.50 4.91 -13.14
CA PHE A 377 5.94 4.76 -12.95
C PHE A 377 6.67 4.82 -14.30
#